data_fe8a4e96c68a67ce95f2ac4d16334e67
#
_entry.id   fe8a4e96c68a67ce95f2ac4d16334e67
#
_cell.length_a   1.000
_cell.length_b   1.000
_cell.length_c   1.000
_cell.angle_alpha   90.00
_cell.angle_beta   90.00
_cell.angle_gamma   90.00
#
_symmetry.space_group_name_H-M   'P 1'
#
loop_
_entity.id
_entity.type
_entity.pdbx_description
1 polymer ?
#
loop_
_entity_poly.entity_id
_entity_poly.type
_entity_poly.pdbx_seq_one_letter_code
_entity_poly.pdbx_strand_id
1 'polypeptide(L)'
;MQNFTYINTSQGADDLCIKLLNSAKRISFDTETTGLDPHRDKVTLASLATDDHTYVLDCRDVRVLKALQPVLETENIKKALHNGGFDYKMVKGTAGVDIEGIFDTMLAEYSLTAGTQFEGYGLDDVSKKYLGVEVDKTLQKSFIGHTGDFSKEQLEYAAKDAAMLLPLIDSMQGRMRSEGVLKAWVNESRAVQAFADIEYYGQKIDADAWKKVMGENLAAAEEAKHKLDVFFEQVYGTDLFGQVSVNYNSTPAVLYGLQMLGVKADGEIIKNTSKKTQKKIQQYPVVKALEAYRAAQKRYGTYGQQYLDAIHPLTGRVHFRFNQYGTETGRPATVGGLNCLNIPREKRYRNAFITEDGRLILTADYSGAELRIMADLSMDPLMIQGYRSGEDFHCFVASMLFGVPVTKKNENKHFRDPAKSLNFGLAYGLGPKSLYEQLVGNGVKITLEETKQMYYKYKDTFRVCIAWLESKQNEASTTFEAVNIIGRKRRWFRPDHAKIRDAAIADLCKERHVRPESLSEMDIAKEVSQRIKGHLAAISREGANFHIQSVNAEMTKAAMYHIRKECKAHGYDARMYNSVYDEIVLDTKANDAEAVFELQCRIMKREADALLKHIPMEVEGHIAKCWTK
;
A
#
# COMPACT_ATOMS: atom_id res chain seq x y z
N MET A 1 15.46 39.82 -2.27
CA MET A 1 14.23 39.80 -1.42
C MET A 1 13.05 39.58 -2.34
N GLN A 2 12.30 38.55 -2.10
CA GLN A 2 11.09 38.27 -2.86
C GLN A 2 10.01 39.25 -2.40
N ASN A 3 9.46 40.07 -3.29
CA ASN A 3 8.35 40.96 -2.97
C ASN A 3 7.08 40.12 -2.79
N PHE A 4 6.49 40.15 -1.61
CA PHE A 4 5.20 39.53 -1.35
C PHE A 4 4.22 40.55 -0.73
N THR A 5 2.93 40.29 -0.87
CA THR A 5 1.88 41.04 -0.19
C THR A 5 1.40 40.27 1.04
N TYR A 6 1.46 40.90 2.20
CA TYR A 6 0.89 40.35 3.44
C TYR A 6 -0.57 40.81 3.59
N ILE A 7 -1.47 39.84 3.82
CA ILE A 7 -2.91 40.04 3.95
C ILE A 7 -3.36 39.51 5.31
N ASN A 8 -3.90 40.37 6.15
CA ASN A 8 -4.34 40.05 7.50
C ASN A 8 -5.82 40.38 7.77
N THR A 9 -6.60 40.65 6.71
CA THR A 9 -8.03 40.95 6.79
C THR A 9 -8.83 40.06 5.87
N SER A 10 -10.05 39.73 6.24
CA SER A 10 -10.96 38.95 5.38
C SER A 10 -11.30 39.69 4.09
N GLN A 11 -11.47 41.03 4.14
CA GLN A 11 -11.72 41.83 2.94
C GLN A 11 -10.55 41.77 1.94
N GLY A 12 -9.30 41.86 2.42
CA GLY A 12 -8.13 41.73 1.54
C GLY A 12 -8.03 40.32 0.93
N ALA A 13 -8.46 39.31 1.65
CA ALA A 13 -8.52 37.93 1.15
C ALA A 13 -9.67 37.72 0.14
N ASP A 14 -10.83 38.35 0.35
CA ASP A 14 -11.94 38.36 -0.63
C ASP A 14 -11.51 39.06 -1.94
N ASP A 15 -10.85 40.21 -1.85
CA ASP A 15 -10.34 40.95 -3.01
C ASP A 15 -9.30 40.09 -3.79
N LEU A 16 -8.41 39.41 -3.09
CA LEU A 16 -7.48 38.47 -3.69
C LEU A 16 -8.22 37.28 -4.34
N CYS A 17 -9.21 36.73 -3.68
CA CYS A 17 -10.01 35.60 -4.20
C CYS A 17 -10.66 35.99 -5.54
N ILE A 18 -11.32 37.17 -5.61
CA ILE A 18 -11.93 37.71 -6.84
C ILE A 18 -10.88 37.87 -7.95
N LYS A 19 -9.72 38.45 -7.61
CA LYS A 19 -8.61 38.59 -8.56
C LYS A 19 -8.17 37.26 -9.15
N LEU A 20 -7.95 36.23 -8.28
CA LEU A 20 -7.48 34.91 -8.70
C LEU A 20 -8.52 34.18 -9.55
N LEU A 21 -9.79 34.23 -9.20
CA LEU A 21 -10.89 33.65 -10.00
C LEU A 21 -10.95 34.20 -11.42
N ASN A 22 -10.64 35.49 -11.59
CA ASN A 22 -10.70 36.16 -12.88
C ASN A 22 -9.44 35.97 -13.74
N SER A 23 -8.27 35.71 -13.13
CA SER A 23 -7.00 35.78 -13.87
C SER A 23 -6.14 34.51 -13.76
N ALA A 24 -6.21 33.76 -12.66
CA ALA A 24 -5.31 32.64 -12.43
C ALA A 24 -5.81 31.35 -13.07
N LYS A 25 -4.91 30.62 -13.74
CA LYS A 25 -5.14 29.24 -14.19
C LYS A 25 -4.48 28.24 -13.24
N ARG A 26 -3.44 28.68 -12.56
CA ARG A 26 -2.69 27.92 -11.58
C ARG A 26 -2.18 28.83 -10.47
N ILE A 27 -2.02 28.27 -9.30
CA ILE A 27 -1.38 28.88 -8.14
C ILE A 27 -0.52 27.83 -7.44
N SER A 28 0.45 28.27 -6.65
CA SER A 28 0.99 27.44 -5.60
C SER A 28 0.21 27.64 -4.31
N PHE A 29 0.31 26.71 -3.38
CA PHE A 29 -0.30 26.82 -2.07
C PHE A 29 0.51 26.03 -1.04
N ASP A 30 0.75 26.63 0.12
CA ASP A 30 1.48 26.05 1.25
C ASP A 30 0.93 26.61 2.56
N THR A 31 1.03 25.86 3.66
CA THR A 31 0.47 26.24 4.96
C THR A 31 1.47 26.08 6.10
N GLU A 32 1.50 27.09 7.01
CA GLU A 32 2.15 26.98 8.31
C GLU A 32 1.09 26.79 9.41
N THR A 33 1.38 25.89 10.36
CA THR A 33 0.38 25.41 11.30
C THR A 33 0.89 25.38 12.73
N THR A 34 -0.02 25.42 13.71
CA THR A 34 0.34 25.32 15.14
C THR A 34 0.83 23.92 15.56
N GLY A 35 0.64 22.92 14.71
CA GLY A 35 1.03 21.53 14.92
C GLY A 35 0.60 20.64 13.74
N LEU A 36 0.54 19.33 13.95
CA LEU A 36 0.35 18.35 12.88
C LEU A 36 -1.02 17.65 12.88
N ASP A 37 -1.86 17.92 13.87
CA ASP A 37 -3.15 17.28 14.07
C ASP A 37 -4.29 18.17 13.54
N PRO A 38 -4.94 17.83 12.41
CA PRO A 38 -5.96 18.68 11.79
C PRO A 38 -7.23 18.86 12.63
N HIS A 39 -7.44 18.05 13.67
CA HIS A 39 -8.58 18.18 14.59
C HIS A 39 -8.30 19.07 15.80
N ARG A 40 -7.03 19.34 16.07
CA ARG A 40 -6.56 20.14 17.21
C ARG A 40 -5.89 21.41 16.76
N ASP A 41 -4.98 21.28 15.81
CA ASP A 41 -4.11 22.34 15.36
C ASP A 41 -4.78 23.16 14.23
N LYS A 42 -4.26 24.37 13.99
CA LYS A 42 -4.83 25.31 13.05
C LYS A 42 -3.79 25.83 12.06
N VAL A 43 -4.25 26.17 10.87
CA VAL A 43 -3.46 26.96 9.92
C VAL A 43 -3.32 28.36 10.47
N THR A 44 -2.09 28.84 10.60
CA THR A 44 -1.76 30.20 11.06
C THR A 44 -1.34 31.12 9.92
N LEU A 45 -0.60 30.61 8.94
CA LEU A 45 -0.32 31.29 7.68
C LEU A 45 -0.73 30.38 6.51
N ALA A 46 -1.24 30.99 5.44
CA ALA A 46 -1.35 30.38 4.14
C ALA A 46 -0.57 31.21 3.13
N SER A 47 0.32 30.58 2.40
CA SER A 47 1.12 31.23 1.37
C SER A 47 0.69 30.76 0.00
N LEU A 48 0.59 31.70 -0.95
CA LEU A 48 0.09 31.46 -2.28
C LEU A 48 0.92 32.27 -3.29
N ALA A 49 1.34 31.65 -4.38
CA ALA A 49 1.96 32.37 -5.47
C ALA A 49 1.23 32.14 -6.79
N THR A 50 1.19 33.19 -7.60
CA THR A 50 0.91 33.13 -9.04
C THR A 50 2.22 33.16 -9.81
N ASP A 51 2.18 33.11 -11.12
CA ASP A 51 3.38 33.27 -11.96
C ASP A 51 4.10 34.61 -11.73
N ASP A 52 3.37 35.67 -11.27
CA ASP A 52 3.87 37.02 -11.18
C ASP A 52 4.06 37.54 -9.74
N HIS A 53 3.38 36.98 -8.76
CA HIS A 53 3.35 37.53 -7.40
C HIS A 53 3.07 36.51 -6.30
N THR A 54 3.58 36.78 -5.10
CA THR A 54 3.39 35.95 -3.91
C THR A 54 2.55 36.69 -2.87
N TYR A 55 1.69 35.96 -2.18
CA TYR A 55 0.82 36.44 -1.12
C TYR A 55 1.02 35.58 0.12
N VAL A 56 1.08 36.21 1.30
CA VAL A 56 1.11 35.55 2.61
C VAL A 56 -0.11 36.04 3.39
N LEU A 57 -0.96 35.09 3.79
CA LEU A 57 -2.22 35.40 4.45
C LEU A 57 -2.15 34.99 5.93
N ASP A 58 -2.51 35.91 6.82
CA ASP A 58 -2.65 35.63 8.25
C ASP A 58 -3.98 34.93 8.53
N CYS A 59 -3.93 33.63 8.71
CA CYS A 59 -5.08 32.78 8.89
C CYS A 59 -5.46 32.58 10.39
N ARG A 60 -4.84 33.28 11.32
CA ARG A 60 -5.26 33.29 12.74
C ARG A 60 -6.70 33.76 12.89
N ASP A 61 -7.14 34.67 12.04
CA ASP A 61 -8.57 34.87 11.76
C ASP A 61 -9.00 33.90 10.66
N VAL A 62 -9.77 32.87 11.03
CA VAL A 62 -10.25 31.82 10.11
C VAL A 62 -11.02 32.38 8.91
N ARG A 63 -11.61 33.59 9.02
CA ARG A 63 -12.33 34.25 7.92
C ARG A 63 -11.42 34.56 6.75
N VAL A 64 -10.14 34.83 6.99
CA VAL A 64 -9.12 35.06 5.95
C VAL A 64 -8.93 33.80 5.09
N LEU A 65 -8.76 32.65 5.73
CA LEU A 65 -8.62 31.37 5.01
C LEU A 65 -9.93 30.99 4.29
N LYS A 66 -11.07 31.21 4.96
CA LYS A 66 -12.40 30.89 4.41
C LYS A 66 -12.76 31.75 3.17
N ALA A 67 -12.28 32.97 3.09
CA ALA A 67 -12.45 33.83 1.93
C ALA A 67 -11.83 33.23 0.64
N LEU A 68 -10.81 32.38 0.77
CA LEU A 68 -10.20 31.66 -0.36
C LEU A 68 -10.99 30.43 -0.83
N GLN A 69 -12.09 30.05 -0.16
CA GLN A 69 -12.86 28.85 -0.49
C GLN A 69 -13.20 28.72 -1.98
N PRO A 70 -13.70 29.76 -2.69
CA PRO A 70 -14.03 29.64 -4.12
C PRO A 70 -12.82 29.31 -5.00
N VAL A 71 -11.63 29.81 -4.64
CA VAL A 71 -10.37 29.49 -5.35
C VAL A 71 -9.88 28.10 -5.00
N LEU A 72 -9.92 27.72 -3.73
CA LEU A 72 -9.41 26.42 -3.28
C LEU A 72 -10.28 25.27 -3.77
N GLU A 73 -11.60 25.42 -3.79
CA GLU A 73 -12.54 24.36 -4.15
C GLU A 73 -12.82 24.22 -5.66
N THR A 74 -12.32 25.13 -6.51
CA THR A 74 -12.47 24.98 -7.96
C THR A 74 -11.36 24.12 -8.56
N GLU A 75 -11.70 23.17 -9.43
CA GLU A 75 -10.73 22.43 -10.24
C GLU A 75 -10.17 23.25 -11.42
N ASN A 76 -10.80 24.37 -11.76
CA ASN A 76 -10.38 25.20 -12.90
C ASN A 76 -9.04 25.89 -12.64
N ILE A 77 -8.74 26.21 -11.38
CA ILE A 77 -7.44 26.72 -10.96
C ILE A 77 -6.63 25.57 -10.37
N LYS A 78 -5.49 25.25 -10.95
CA LYS A 78 -4.61 24.17 -10.46
C LYS A 78 -3.76 24.66 -9.28
N LYS A 79 -3.66 23.85 -8.23
CA LYS A 79 -2.86 24.16 -7.04
C LYS A 79 -1.63 23.27 -7.00
N ALA A 80 -0.45 23.89 -7.11
CA ALA A 80 0.82 23.23 -6.89
C ALA A 80 1.10 23.18 -5.39
N LEU A 81 1.23 21.95 -4.83
CA LEU A 81 1.56 21.70 -3.44
C LEU A 81 2.74 20.73 -3.33
N HIS A 82 3.32 20.65 -2.14
CA HIS A 82 4.30 19.62 -1.79
C HIS A 82 3.80 18.83 -0.59
N ASN A 83 3.50 17.53 -0.75
CA ASN A 83 2.80 16.73 0.24
C ASN A 83 1.41 17.30 0.58
N GLY A 84 0.68 17.68 -0.46
CA GLY A 84 -0.58 18.44 -0.36
C GLY A 84 -1.71 17.75 0.41
N GLY A 85 -1.57 16.46 0.74
CA GLY A 85 -2.48 15.78 1.65
C GLY A 85 -2.43 16.32 3.08
N PHE A 86 -1.30 16.89 3.49
CA PHE A 86 -1.16 17.59 4.77
C PHE A 86 -1.95 18.89 4.75
N ASP A 87 -1.68 19.76 3.79
CA ASP A 87 -2.36 21.07 3.66
C ASP A 87 -3.87 20.92 3.51
N TYR A 88 -4.29 19.93 2.70
CA TYR A 88 -5.70 19.60 2.54
C TYR A 88 -6.38 19.35 3.90
N LYS A 89 -5.80 18.49 4.74
CA LYS A 89 -6.38 18.15 6.06
C LYS A 89 -6.36 19.34 7.01
N MET A 90 -5.29 20.11 7.04
CA MET A 90 -5.16 21.28 7.92
C MET A 90 -6.14 22.40 7.54
N VAL A 91 -6.31 22.68 6.26
CA VAL A 91 -7.29 23.65 5.74
C VAL A 91 -8.71 23.19 6.04
N LYS A 92 -9.01 21.91 5.81
CA LYS A 92 -10.30 21.30 6.14
C LYS A 92 -10.61 21.37 7.65
N GLY A 93 -9.65 21.05 8.49
CA GLY A 93 -9.79 21.09 9.96
C GLY A 93 -9.87 22.51 10.53
N THR A 94 -9.29 23.50 9.84
CA THR A 94 -9.31 24.91 10.26
C THR A 94 -10.56 25.63 9.81
N ALA A 95 -10.92 25.53 8.51
CA ALA A 95 -11.95 26.38 7.89
C ALA A 95 -13.12 25.59 7.29
N GLY A 96 -13.08 24.24 7.27
CA GLY A 96 -14.08 23.41 6.61
C GLY A 96 -14.01 23.47 5.09
N VAL A 97 -12.88 23.89 4.51
CA VAL A 97 -12.67 24.12 3.08
C VAL A 97 -11.89 22.95 2.48
N ASP A 98 -12.32 22.49 1.32
CA ASP A 98 -11.59 21.49 0.53
C ASP A 98 -10.55 22.16 -0.38
N ILE A 99 -9.51 21.43 -0.78
CA ILE A 99 -8.59 21.86 -1.84
C ILE A 99 -8.79 20.92 -3.03
N GLU A 100 -9.24 21.46 -4.17
CA GLU A 100 -9.45 20.71 -5.40
C GLU A 100 -8.39 21.06 -6.45
N GLY A 101 -8.16 20.16 -7.41
CA GLY A 101 -7.20 20.41 -8.51
C GLY A 101 -5.74 20.42 -8.04
N ILE A 102 -5.39 19.55 -7.10
CA ILE A 102 -4.03 19.41 -6.55
C ILE A 102 -3.08 18.83 -7.60
N PHE A 103 -1.88 19.41 -7.68
CA PHE A 103 -0.70 18.90 -8.37
C PHE A 103 0.45 18.82 -7.36
N ASP A 104 0.79 17.61 -6.95
CA ASP A 104 1.73 17.36 -5.86
C ASP A 104 3.14 17.09 -6.37
N THR A 105 4.10 17.93 -5.95
CA THR A 105 5.51 17.86 -6.37
C THR A 105 6.24 16.69 -5.70
N MET A 106 5.86 16.29 -4.49
CA MET A 106 6.43 15.11 -3.84
C MET A 106 6.04 13.83 -4.62
N LEU A 107 4.77 13.72 -5.03
CA LEU A 107 4.30 12.60 -5.85
C LEU A 107 4.89 12.63 -7.27
N ALA A 108 5.24 13.81 -7.79
CA ALA A 108 5.99 13.93 -9.03
C ALA A 108 7.37 13.29 -8.91
N GLU A 109 8.10 13.57 -7.83
CA GLU A 109 9.41 12.97 -7.57
C GLU A 109 9.33 11.45 -7.40
N TYR A 110 8.35 10.93 -6.66
CA TYR A 110 8.08 9.50 -6.58
C TYR A 110 7.87 8.86 -7.96
N SER A 111 7.12 9.53 -8.84
CA SER A 111 6.85 9.04 -10.19
C SER A 111 8.10 9.03 -11.08
N LEU A 112 8.98 10.03 -10.92
CA LEU A 112 10.22 10.18 -11.69
C LEU A 112 11.33 9.23 -11.20
N THR A 113 11.43 8.98 -9.90
CA THR A 113 12.43 8.07 -9.33
C THR A 113 12.07 6.61 -9.53
N ALA A 114 10.79 6.28 -9.55
CA ALA A 114 10.29 4.95 -9.90
C ALA A 114 10.93 3.80 -9.08
N GLY A 115 11.24 4.04 -7.80
CA GLY A 115 11.84 3.05 -6.89
C GLY A 115 13.38 3.09 -6.79
N THR A 116 14.04 4.02 -7.50
CA THR A 116 15.52 4.18 -7.46
C THR A 116 15.94 5.51 -6.83
N GLN A 117 15.27 5.92 -5.76
CA GLN A 117 15.60 7.13 -5.03
C GLN A 117 16.86 6.96 -4.18
N PHE A 118 17.78 7.94 -4.25
CA PHE A 118 18.98 8.04 -3.41
C PHE A 118 18.92 9.22 -2.43
N GLU A 119 18.10 10.23 -2.75
CA GLU A 119 17.91 11.45 -1.98
C GLU A 119 16.52 11.46 -1.34
N GLY A 120 16.25 12.40 -0.45
CA GLY A 120 14.94 12.56 0.17
C GLY A 120 13.85 13.02 -0.80
N TYR A 121 12.61 13.01 -0.34
CA TYR A 121 11.44 13.52 -1.05
C TYR A 121 10.95 14.85 -0.48
N GLY A 122 11.70 15.45 0.45
CA GLY A 122 11.36 16.74 1.05
C GLY A 122 11.44 17.89 0.05
N LEU A 123 10.74 18.99 0.34
CA LEU A 123 10.76 20.17 -0.53
C LEU A 123 12.19 20.69 -0.75
N ASP A 124 13.03 20.64 0.29
CA ASP A 124 14.45 20.98 0.23
C ASP A 124 15.24 20.10 -0.74
N ASP A 125 15.07 18.78 -0.65
CA ASP A 125 15.76 17.81 -1.53
C ASP A 125 15.34 18.03 -2.99
N VAL A 126 14.03 18.16 -3.22
CA VAL A 126 13.46 18.27 -4.55
C VAL A 126 13.77 19.65 -5.17
N SER A 127 13.71 20.75 -4.39
CA SER A 127 14.09 22.09 -4.86
C SER A 127 15.57 22.20 -5.18
N LYS A 128 16.43 21.61 -4.36
CA LYS A 128 17.86 21.54 -4.65
C LYS A 128 18.16 20.80 -5.95
N LYS A 129 17.49 19.66 -6.16
CA LYS A 129 17.67 18.79 -7.34
C LYS A 129 17.22 19.46 -8.64
N TYR A 130 16.07 20.14 -8.63
CA TYR A 130 15.44 20.66 -9.87
C TYR A 130 15.69 22.13 -10.12
N LEU A 131 15.87 22.93 -9.07
CA LEU A 131 16.04 24.38 -9.15
C LEU A 131 17.44 24.84 -8.70
N GLY A 132 18.25 23.97 -8.07
CA GLY A 132 19.51 24.36 -7.47
C GLY A 132 19.37 25.28 -6.24
N VAL A 133 18.18 25.34 -5.65
CA VAL A 133 17.87 26.21 -4.50
C VAL A 133 17.95 25.43 -3.21
N GLU A 134 18.74 25.91 -2.25
CA GLU A 134 18.76 25.39 -0.90
C GLU A 134 17.64 26.03 -0.07
N VAL A 135 16.86 25.18 0.61
CA VAL A 135 15.78 25.58 1.51
C VAL A 135 16.27 25.47 2.94
N ASP A 136 16.20 26.58 3.68
CA ASP A 136 16.53 26.59 5.10
C ASP A 136 15.28 26.24 5.93
N LYS A 137 15.29 25.11 6.59
CA LYS A 137 14.18 24.61 7.43
C LYS A 137 14.25 25.05 8.91
N THR A 138 15.19 25.89 9.28
CA THR A 138 15.39 26.28 10.68
C THR A 138 14.15 26.96 11.29
N LEU A 139 13.41 27.72 10.48
CA LEU A 139 12.19 28.43 10.89
C LEU A 139 10.93 27.56 10.89
N GLN A 140 10.91 26.42 10.23
CA GLN A 140 9.71 25.57 10.14
C GLN A 140 9.11 25.23 11.52
N LYS A 141 9.97 24.94 12.50
CA LYS A 141 9.50 24.61 13.86
C LYS A 141 9.04 25.82 14.67
N SER A 142 9.34 27.05 14.22
CA SER A 142 8.97 28.27 14.93
C SER A 142 7.48 28.60 14.87
N PHE A 143 6.74 27.95 13.98
CA PHE A 143 5.30 28.10 13.86
C PHE A 143 4.53 27.20 14.85
N ILE A 144 5.15 26.13 15.35
CA ILE A 144 4.51 25.18 16.27
C ILE A 144 4.23 25.90 17.60
N GLY A 145 2.93 25.98 17.95
CA GLY A 145 2.49 26.69 19.16
C GLY A 145 2.67 28.21 19.12
N HIS A 146 2.96 28.80 17.97
CA HIS A 146 3.13 30.25 17.81
C HIS A 146 1.83 30.99 18.08
N THR A 147 1.88 32.04 18.90
CA THR A 147 0.71 32.86 19.31
C THR A 147 0.89 34.37 19.12
N GLY A 148 2.13 34.84 18.89
CA GLY A 148 2.49 36.23 18.69
C GLY A 148 2.35 36.73 17.25
N ASP A 149 2.83 37.94 16.99
CA ASP A 149 2.98 38.44 15.64
C ASP A 149 4.12 37.73 14.91
N PHE A 150 3.96 37.55 13.60
CA PHE A 150 4.97 36.89 12.78
C PHE A 150 6.14 37.82 12.54
N SER A 151 7.36 37.32 12.70
CA SER A 151 8.55 38.06 12.33
C SER A 151 8.65 38.18 10.80
N LYS A 152 9.44 39.16 10.35
CA LYS A 152 9.69 39.35 8.92
C LYS A 152 10.30 38.10 8.29
N GLU A 153 11.20 37.44 9.01
CA GLU A 153 11.88 36.22 8.58
C GLU A 153 10.89 35.05 8.44
N GLN A 154 9.90 34.93 9.33
CA GLN A 154 8.83 33.93 9.22
C GLN A 154 7.96 34.17 7.98
N LEU A 155 7.57 35.43 7.72
CA LEU A 155 6.80 35.76 6.53
C LEU A 155 7.58 35.53 5.23
N GLU A 156 8.87 35.88 5.21
CA GLU A 156 9.77 35.63 4.07
C GLU A 156 9.98 34.12 3.82
N TYR A 157 10.08 33.34 4.89
CA TYR A 157 10.18 31.88 4.82
C TYR A 157 8.93 31.29 4.15
N ALA A 158 7.74 31.59 4.69
CA ALA A 158 6.47 31.11 4.15
C ALA A 158 6.24 31.56 2.69
N ALA A 159 6.59 32.80 2.34
CA ALA A 159 6.50 33.29 0.97
C ALA A 159 7.44 32.52 0.02
N LYS A 160 8.65 32.19 0.47
CA LYS A 160 9.66 31.47 -0.33
C LYS A 160 9.20 30.04 -0.66
N ASP A 161 8.66 29.32 0.32
CA ASP A 161 8.22 27.94 0.13
C ASP A 161 7.10 27.85 -0.92
N ALA A 162 6.09 28.72 -0.85
CA ALA A 162 5.05 28.78 -1.87
C ALA A 162 5.58 29.20 -3.25
N ALA A 163 6.45 30.23 -3.31
CA ALA A 163 6.94 30.76 -4.57
C ALA A 163 7.78 29.77 -5.39
N MET A 164 8.39 28.77 -4.75
CA MET A 164 9.21 27.76 -5.43
C MET A 164 8.36 26.71 -6.14
N LEU A 165 7.12 26.46 -5.73
CA LEU A 165 6.34 25.30 -6.20
C LEU A 165 5.96 25.40 -7.68
N LEU A 166 5.63 26.60 -8.22
CA LEU A 166 5.31 26.73 -9.64
C LEU A 166 6.53 26.49 -10.54
N PRO A 167 7.70 27.13 -10.32
CA PRO A 167 8.94 26.80 -11.05
C PRO A 167 9.34 25.33 -10.92
N LEU A 168 9.15 24.74 -9.73
CA LEU A 168 9.45 23.35 -9.49
C LEU A 168 8.58 22.42 -10.35
N ILE A 169 7.27 22.63 -10.37
CA ILE A 169 6.35 21.87 -11.23
C ILE A 169 6.71 22.01 -12.71
N ASP A 170 7.06 23.20 -13.17
CA ASP A 170 7.43 23.41 -14.57
C ASP A 170 8.68 22.62 -14.96
N SER A 171 9.71 22.65 -14.10
CA SER A 171 10.91 21.85 -14.28
C SER A 171 10.61 20.35 -14.31
N MET A 172 9.78 19.87 -13.38
CA MET A 172 9.43 18.46 -13.28
C MET A 172 8.52 17.99 -14.42
N GLN A 173 7.56 18.79 -14.87
CA GLN A 173 6.64 18.43 -15.95
C GLN A 173 7.35 18.15 -17.27
N GLY A 174 8.36 18.93 -17.61
CA GLY A 174 9.21 18.68 -18.79
C GLY A 174 9.79 17.28 -18.77
N ARG A 175 10.38 16.91 -17.64
CA ARG A 175 10.96 15.59 -17.42
C ARG A 175 9.90 14.48 -17.38
N MET A 176 8.76 14.70 -16.73
CA MET A 176 7.68 13.72 -16.69
C MET A 176 7.10 13.41 -18.08
N ARG A 177 7.03 14.43 -18.97
CA ARG A 177 6.60 14.23 -20.37
C ARG A 177 7.62 13.42 -21.15
N SER A 178 8.91 13.77 -21.07
CA SER A 178 9.97 13.04 -21.77
C SER A 178 10.12 11.60 -21.31
N GLU A 179 9.86 11.34 -20.03
CA GLU A 179 9.90 9.99 -19.46
C GLU A 179 8.56 9.23 -19.57
N GLY A 180 7.48 9.88 -20.01
CA GLY A 180 6.17 9.25 -20.23
C GLY A 180 5.39 8.96 -18.94
N VAL A 181 5.79 9.50 -17.77
CA VAL A 181 5.15 9.24 -16.46
C VAL A 181 4.05 10.24 -16.09
N LEU A 182 3.78 11.23 -16.95
CA LEU A 182 2.85 12.31 -16.67
C LEU A 182 1.44 11.85 -16.27
N LYS A 183 0.90 10.84 -16.97
CA LYS A 183 -0.45 10.32 -16.68
C LYS A 183 -0.51 9.64 -15.31
N ALA A 184 0.53 8.89 -14.94
CA ALA A 184 0.63 8.25 -13.64
C ALA A 184 0.67 9.30 -12.51
N TRP A 185 1.49 10.35 -12.66
CA TRP A 185 1.51 11.45 -11.70
C TRP A 185 0.18 12.20 -11.58
N VAL A 186 -0.52 12.46 -12.69
CA VAL A 186 -1.86 13.10 -12.66
C VAL A 186 -2.85 12.22 -11.89
N ASN A 187 -2.82 10.90 -12.08
CA ASN A 187 -3.66 9.97 -11.34
C ASN A 187 -3.34 9.96 -9.84
N GLU A 188 -2.05 9.98 -9.48
CA GLU A 188 -1.61 10.13 -8.10
C GLU A 188 -2.10 11.45 -7.48
N SER A 189 -1.88 12.57 -8.16
CA SER A 189 -2.28 13.89 -7.66
C SER A 189 -3.80 14.00 -7.44
N ARG A 190 -4.61 13.38 -8.30
CA ARG A 190 -6.07 13.31 -8.13
C ARG A 190 -6.51 12.48 -6.93
N ALA A 191 -5.73 11.47 -6.56
CA ALA A 191 -6.07 10.61 -5.42
C ALA A 191 -5.71 11.23 -4.05
N VAL A 192 -4.96 12.32 -4.01
CA VAL A 192 -4.51 12.98 -2.77
C VAL A 192 -5.67 13.27 -1.82
N GLN A 193 -6.76 13.88 -2.33
CA GLN A 193 -7.90 14.25 -1.50
C GLN A 193 -8.59 13.02 -0.92
N ALA A 194 -8.69 11.92 -1.69
CA ALA A 194 -9.36 10.70 -1.21
C ALA A 194 -8.57 10.04 -0.07
N PHE A 195 -7.23 9.98 -0.16
CA PHE A 195 -6.39 9.50 0.94
C PHE A 195 -6.41 10.45 2.13
N ALA A 196 -6.35 11.76 1.88
CA ALA A 196 -6.45 12.76 2.94
C ALA A 196 -7.81 12.70 3.67
N ASP A 197 -8.91 12.43 2.95
CA ASP A 197 -10.23 12.22 3.55
C ASP A 197 -10.27 10.95 4.42
N ILE A 198 -9.67 9.82 4.00
CA ILE A 198 -9.56 8.61 4.85
C ILE A 198 -8.83 8.93 6.16
N GLU A 199 -7.71 9.66 6.07
CA GLU A 199 -6.94 10.06 7.24
C GLU A 199 -7.70 11.05 8.12
N TYR A 200 -8.38 12.03 7.52
CA TYR A 200 -9.11 13.08 8.23
C TYR A 200 -10.35 12.54 8.93
N TYR A 201 -11.20 11.79 8.23
CA TYR A 201 -12.40 11.22 8.84
C TYR A 201 -12.08 10.08 9.81
N GLY A 202 -11.03 9.30 9.56
CA GLY A 202 -10.63 8.18 10.40
C GLY A 202 -11.68 7.06 10.43
N GLN A 203 -11.43 6.05 11.25
CA GLN A 203 -12.28 4.85 11.37
C GLN A 203 -12.72 4.68 12.82
N LYS A 204 -14.03 4.50 13.04
CA LYS A 204 -14.58 4.26 14.37
C LYS A 204 -14.42 2.79 14.74
N ILE A 205 -13.91 2.53 15.95
CA ILE A 205 -13.77 1.18 16.49
C ILE A 205 -14.76 1.02 17.64
N ASP A 206 -15.52 -0.06 17.62
CA ASP A 206 -16.27 -0.55 18.78
C ASP A 206 -15.26 -1.10 19.79
N ALA A 207 -15.01 -0.33 20.85
CA ALA A 207 -14.00 -0.66 21.85
C ALA A 207 -14.29 -1.96 22.59
N ASP A 208 -15.56 -2.30 22.82
CA ASP A 208 -15.91 -3.53 23.55
C ASP A 208 -15.80 -4.75 22.64
N ALA A 209 -16.22 -4.63 21.38
CA ALA A 209 -15.95 -5.65 20.37
C ALA A 209 -14.44 -5.89 20.18
N TRP A 210 -13.63 -4.82 20.16
CA TRP A 210 -12.18 -4.95 20.04
C TRP A 210 -11.53 -5.58 21.27
N LYS A 211 -11.94 -5.22 22.50
CA LYS A 211 -11.50 -5.87 23.74
C LYS A 211 -11.79 -7.38 23.73
N LYS A 212 -12.97 -7.76 23.20
CA LYS A 212 -13.32 -9.18 23.04
C LYS A 212 -12.33 -9.88 22.09
N VAL A 213 -12.02 -9.27 20.94
CA VAL A 213 -11.01 -9.78 20.00
C VAL A 213 -9.65 -9.93 20.67
N MET A 214 -9.24 -8.94 21.47
CA MET A 214 -7.99 -9.00 22.25
C MET A 214 -7.98 -10.18 23.23
N GLY A 215 -9.07 -10.38 23.97
CA GLY A 215 -9.22 -11.50 24.91
C GLY A 215 -9.15 -12.86 24.20
N GLU A 216 -9.82 -13.01 23.06
CA GLU A 216 -9.77 -14.22 22.24
C GLU A 216 -8.35 -14.49 21.68
N ASN A 217 -7.63 -13.43 21.25
CA ASN A 217 -6.25 -13.55 20.78
C ASN A 217 -5.30 -13.93 21.91
N LEU A 218 -5.48 -13.37 23.12
CA LEU A 218 -4.70 -13.73 24.30
C LEU A 218 -4.92 -15.20 24.67
N ALA A 219 -6.17 -15.62 24.82
CA ALA A 219 -6.50 -17.02 25.14
C ALA A 219 -5.92 -18.01 24.11
N ALA A 220 -6.01 -17.66 22.81
CA ALA A 220 -5.42 -18.49 21.76
C ALA A 220 -3.88 -18.54 21.82
N ALA A 221 -3.23 -17.46 22.23
CA ALA A 221 -1.78 -17.41 22.40
C ALA A 221 -1.32 -18.23 23.62
N GLU A 222 -2.06 -18.15 24.73
CA GLU A 222 -1.83 -18.95 25.94
C GLU A 222 -2.05 -20.44 25.69
N GLU A 223 -3.13 -20.82 25.02
CA GLU A 223 -3.40 -22.20 24.64
C GLU A 223 -2.30 -22.75 23.72
N ALA A 224 -1.90 -21.97 22.72
CA ALA A 224 -0.83 -22.39 21.81
C ALA A 224 0.53 -22.46 22.52
N LYS A 225 0.81 -21.58 23.50
CA LYS A 225 1.98 -21.64 24.35
C LYS A 225 1.98 -22.92 25.17
N HIS A 226 0.87 -23.24 25.83
CA HIS A 226 0.77 -24.45 26.64
C HIS A 226 1.00 -25.72 25.81
N LYS A 227 0.43 -25.81 24.61
CA LYS A 227 0.71 -26.94 23.68
C LYS A 227 2.19 -27.05 23.30
N LEU A 228 2.88 -25.94 23.19
CA LEU A 228 4.31 -25.89 22.87
C LEU A 228 5.16 -26.26 24.10
N ASP A 229 4.76 -25.76 25.26
CA ASP A 229 5.42 -26.03 26.54
C ASP A 229 5.56 -27.56 26.81
N VAL A 230 4.54 -28.37 26.49
CA VAL A 230 4.56 -29.84 26.61
C VAL A 230 5.78 -30.47 25.92
N PHE A 231 6.22 -29.93 24.79
CA PHE A 231 7.42 -30.43 24.11
C PHE A 231 8.72 -29.90 24.73
N PHE A 232 8.73 -28.62 25.11
CA PHE A 232 9.94 -27.94 25.54
C PHE A 232 10.26 -28.19 27.03
N GLU A 233 9.28 -28.59 27.83
CA GLU A 233 9.47 -29.00 29.22
C GLU A 233 10.51 -30.10 29.34
N GLN A 234 10.52 -31.04 28.39
CA GLN A 234 11.48 -32.15 28.36
C GLN A 234 12.94 -31.68 28.17
N VAL A 235 13.14 -30.46 27.66
CA VAL A 235 14.47 -29.92 27.36
C VAL A 235 14.89 -28.87 28.41
N TYR A 236 13.95 -28.03 28.84
CA TYR A 236 14.25 -26.87 29.69
C TYR A 236 13.79 -27.05 31.15
N GLY A 237 12.94 -28.07 31.41
CA GLY A 237 12.29 -28.21 32.70
C GLY A 237 11.27 -27.09 32.97
N THR A 238 10.77 -27.06 34.19
CA THR A 238 9.86 -26.03 34.68
C THR A 238 10.50 -25.24 35.84
N ASP A 239 10.08 -24.00 36.01
CA ASP A 239 10.40 -23.20 37.17
C ASP A 239 9.57 -23.62 38.42
N LEU A 240 9.74 -22.89 39.52
CA LEU A 240 9.01 -23.13 40.77
C LEU A 240 7.49 -22.97 40.66
N PHE A 241 7.01 -22.33 39.58
CA PHE A 241 5.59 -22.12 39.29
C PHE A 241 5.06 -23.09 38.23
N GLY A 242 5.86 -24.08 37.80
CA GLY A 242 5.49 -25.05 36.78
C GLY A 242 5.51 -24.48 35.36
N GLN A 243 6.16 -23.36 35.11
CA GLN A 243 6.27 -22.75 33.79
C GLN A 243 7.59 -23.16 33.12
N VAL A 244 7.53 -23.49 31.83
CA VAL A 244 8.74 -23.79 31.04
C VAL A 244 9.57 -22.51 30.87
N SER A 245 10.82 -22.54 31.35
CA SER A 245 11.73 -21.40 31.41
C SER A 245 12.43 -21.17 30.07
N VAL A 246 11.66 -20.85 29.00
CA VAL A 246 12.19 -20.59 27.66
C VAL A 246 11.53 -19.40 27.01
N ASN A 247 12.33 -18.57 26.34
CA ASN A 247 11.81 -17.50 25.48
C ASN A 247 11.63 -18.01 24.04
N TYR A 248 10.40 -18.29 23.64
CA TYR A 248 10.06 -18.76 22.30
C TYR A 248 10.28 -17.73 21.18
N ASN A 249 10.54 -16.44 21.51
CA ASN A 249 10.97 -15.43 20.54
C ASN A 249 12.49 -15.45 20.32
N SER A 250 13.24 -16.14 21.16
CA SER A 250 14.69 -16.33 20.99
C SER A 250 14.98 -17.45 19.97
N THR A 251 15.46 -17.05 18.80
CA THR A 251 15.86 -18.02 17.76
C THR A 251 16.89 -19.04 18.24
N PRO A 252 17.96 -18.65 18.99
CA PRO A 252 18.91 -19.61 19.55
C PRO A 252 18.27 -20.60 20.52
N ALA A 253 17.42 -20.14 21.44
CA ALA A 253 16.75 -21.01 22.40
C ALA A 253 15.82 -22.02 21.68
N VAL A 254 14.99 -21.54 20.76
CA VAL A 254 14.12 -22.42 19.97
C VAL A 254 14.93 -23.43 19.15
N LEU A 255 16.03 -22.99 18.51
CA LEU A 255 16.89 -23.89 17.74
C LEU A 255 17.46 -25.01 18.63
N TYR A 256 18.04 -24.63 19.78
CA TYR A 256 18.57 -25.62 20.75
C TYR A 256 17.50 -26.59 21.20
N GLY A 257 16.32 -26.11 21.56
CA GLY A 257 15.21 -27.00 21.98
C GLY A 257 14.79 -27.97 20.88
N LEU A 258 14.66 -27.51 19.63
CA LEU A 258 14.32 -28.37 18.50
C LEU A 258 15.43 -29.41 18.20
N GLN A 259 16.70 -29.05 18.37
CA GLN A 259 17.84 -29.96 18.23
C GLN A 259 17.80 -31.07 19.29
N MET A 260 17.57 -30.68 20.56
CA MET A 260 17.47 -31.63 21.69
C MET A 260 16.27 -32.57 21.54
N LEU A 261 15.17 -32.10 20.91
CA LEU A 261 14.01 -32.95 20.57
C LEU A 261 14.24 -33.81 19.31
N GLY A 262 15.46 -33.81 18.76
CA GLY A 262 15.83 -34.66 17.64
C GLY A 262 15.25 -34.26 16.30
N VAL A 263 14.89 -32.98 16.11
CA VAL A 263 14.34 -32.48 14.85
C VAL A 263 15.42 -32.45 13.78
N LYS A 264 15.18 -33.16 12.67
CA LYS A 264 16.10 -33.29 11.53
C LYS A 264 15.47 -32.78 10.24
N ALA A 265 16.29 -32.14 9.40
CA ALA A 265 15.97 -31.82 8.03
C ALA A 265 16.88 -32.61 7.09
N ASP A 266 16.29 -33.33 6.12
CA ASP A 266 17.04 -34.19 5.18
C ASP A 266 17.95 -35.20 5.89
N GLY A 267 17.55 -35.71 7.06
CA GLY A 267 18.30 -36.68 7.86
C GLY A 267 19.33 -36.10 8.83
N GLU A 268 19.69 -34.84 8.73
CA GLU A 268 20.63 -34.14 9.61
C GLU A 268 19.92 -33.24 10.63
N ILE A 269 20.53 -33.09 11.83
CA ILE A 269 20.05 -32.15 12.84
C ILE A 269 20.04 -30.73 12.25
N ILE A 270 18.95 -30.00 12.51
CA ILE A 270 18.79 -28.64 11.96
C ILE A 270 19.85 -27.68 12.51
N LYS A 271 20.39 -26.80 11.64
CA LYS A 271 21.38 -25.77 11.98
C LYS A 271 20.78 -24.37 12.14
N ASN A 272 19.53 -24.18 11.73
CA ASN A 272 18.80 -22.92 11.83
C ASN A 272 17.28 -23.15 11.76
N THR A 273 16.51 -22.10 12.07
CA THR A 273 15.04 -22.10 11.97
C THR A 273 14.54 -21.21 10.83
N SER A 274 15.32 -21.12 9.74
CA SER A 274 14.91 -20.35 8.56
C SER A 274 13.62 -20.89 7.93
N LYS A 275 12.88 -20.05 7.18
CA LYS A 275 11.67 -20.50 6.46
C LYS A 275 11.93 -21.73 5.57
N LYS A 276 13.13 -21.83 4.99
CA LYS A 276 13.54 -22.97 4.15
C LYS A 276 13.67 -24.25 5.00
N THR A 277 14.29 -24.15 6.18
CA THR A 277 14.41 -25.27 7.13
C THR A 277 13.05 -25.65 7.69
N GLN A 278 12.22 -24.68 8.10
CA GLN A 278 10.89 -24.93 8.64
C GLN A 278 10.01 -25.75 7.69
N LYS A 279 10.04 -25.46 6.39
CA LYS A 279 9.30 -26.25 5.38
C LYS A 279 9.69 -27.74 5.35
N LYS A 280 10.95 -28.07 5.69
CA LYS A 280 11.46 -29.44 5.67
C LYS A 280 11.17 -30.22 6.95
N ILE A 281 10.70 -29.56 7.99
CA ILE A 281 10.50 -30.13 9.32
C ILE A 281 9.03 -30.06 9.80
N GLN A 282 8.09 -29.73 8.93
CA GLN A 282 6.66 -29.61 9.26
C GLN A 282 5.99 -30.91 9.71
N GLN A 283 6.61 -32.09 9.44
CA GLN A 283 6.13 -33.37 9.92
C GLN A 283 6.22 -33.54 11.44
N TYR A 284 7.07 -32.73 12.11
CA TYR A 284 7.25 -32.84 13.57
C TYR A 284 6.12 -32.09 14.31
N PRO A 285 5.43 -32.75 15.28
CA PRO A 285 4.36 -32.10 16.05
C PRO A 285 4.81 -30.83 16.78
N VAL A 286 6.03 -30.81 17.33
CA VAL A 286 6.61 -29.64 17.99
C VAL A 286 6.75 -28.44 17.05
N VAL A 287 7.06 -28.69 15.78
CA VAL A 287 7.18 -27.60 14.79
C VAL A 287 5.80 -27.01 14.47
N LYS A 288 4.77 -27.85 14.35
CA LYS A 288 3.38 -27.38 14.19
C LYS A 288 2.90 -26.59 15.41
N ALA A 289 3.25 -27.02 16.62
CA ALA A 289 2.94 -26.29 17.85
C ALA A 289 3.66 -24.93 17.89
N LEU A 290 4.93 -24.88 17.48
CA LEU A 290 5.70 -23.64 17.37
C LEU A 290 5.13 -22.68 16.34
N GLU A 291 4.71 -23.16 15.19
CA GLU A 291 4.06 -22.34 14.16
C GLU A 291 2.71 -21.79 14.65
N ALA A 292 1.90 -22.61 15.29
CA ALA A 292 0.64 -22.18 15.90
C ALA A 292 0.84 -21.11 16.97
N TYR A 293 1.82 -21.31 17.87
CA TYR A 293 2.18 -20.32 18.88
C TYR A 293 2.62 -18.99 18.25
N ARG A 294 3.52 -19.04 17.28
CA ARG A 294 4.01 -17.84 16.61
C ARG A 294 2.90 -17.08 15.88
N ALA A 295 1.98 -17.79 15.24
CA ALA A 295 0.82 -17.19 14.59
C ALA A 295 -0.13 -16.52 15.59
N ALA A 296 -0.43 -17.19 16.71
CA ALA A 296 -1.29 -16.66 17.78
C ALA A 296 -0.63 -15.47 18.48
N GLN A 297 0.65 -15.57 18.82
CA GLN A 297 1.41 -14.48 19.44
C GLN A 297 1.52 -13.26 18.54
N LYS A 298 1.71 -13.46 17.23
CA LYS A 298 1.69 -12.35 16.26
C LYS A 298 0.33 -11.66 16.22
N ARG A 299 -0.77 -12.42 16.22
CA ARG A 299 -2.14 -11.85 16.26
C ARG A 299 -2.37 -11.05 17.54
N TYR A 300 -2.00 -11.59 18.69
CA TYR A 300 -2.10 -10.92 19.99
C TYR A 300 -1.29 -9.63 20.02
N GLY A 301 -0.03 -9.66 19.60
CA GLY A 301 0.83 -8.46 19.58
C GLY A 301 0.47 -7.43 18.51
N THR A 302 -0.10 -7.87 17.36
CA THR A 302 -0.44 -6.95 16.26
C THR A 302 -1.80 -6.28 16.48
N TYR A 303 -2.82 -7.02 16.94
CA TYR A 303 -4.20 -6.55 17.09
C TYR A 303 -4.55 -6.41 18.57
N GLY A 304 -3.80 -5.58 19.28
CA GLY A 304 -3.86 -5.38 20.73
C GLY A 304 -4.33 -3.99 21.14
N GLN A 305 -3.92 -3.59 22.34
CA GLN A 305 -4.28 -2.34 23.01
C GLN A 305 -3.95 -1.08 22.20
N GLN A 306 -2.90 -1.12 21.38
CA GLN A 306 -2.46 0.01 20.55
C GLN A 306 -3.55 0.57 19.62
N TYR A 307 -4.54 -0.23 19.23
CA TYR A 307 -5.69 0.26 18.44
C TYR A 307 -6.65 1.10 19.30
N LEU A 308 -6.85 0.74 20.56
CA LEU A 308 -7.68 1.50 21.49
C LEU A 308 -6.97 2.77 21.96
N ASP A 309 -5.65 2.70 22.18
CA ASP A 309 -4.83 3.85 22.57
C ASP A 309 -4.74 4.90 21.45
N ALA A 310 -4.92 4.48 20.20
CA ALA A 310 -4.94 5.36 19.04
C ALA A 310 -6.28 6.04 18.78
N ILE A 311 -7.32 5.76 19.57
CA ILE A 311 -8.60 6.46 19.45
C ILE A 311 -8.39 7.93 19.84
N HIS A 312 -8.59 8.80 18.85
CA HIS A 312 -8.38 10.23 19.03
C HIS A 312 -9.44 10.83 19.96
N PRO A 313 -9.04 11.60 21.00
CA PRO A 313 -9.97 12.03 22.06
C PRO A 313 -11.07 12.98 21.58
N LEU A 314 -10.84 13.76 20.53
CA LEU A 314 -11.84 14.69 20.00
C LEU A 314 -12.79 14.05 19.00
N THR A 315 -12.31 13.10 18.19
CA THR A 315 -13.13 12.48 17.14
C THR A 315 -13.72 11.14 17.53
N GLY A 316 -13.17 10.46 18.55
CA GLY A 316 -13.53 9.09 18.91
C GLY A 316 -13.18 8.05 17.84
N ARG A 317 -12.31 8.38 16.91
CA ARG A 317 -11.93 7.55 15.75
C ARG A 317 -10.43 7.33 15.70
N VAL A 318 -10.00 6.27 15.03
CA VAL A 318 -8.58 6.02 14.75
C VAL A 318 -8.24 6.61 13.38
N HIS A 319 -7.22 7.46 13.34
CA HIS A 319 -6.74 8.11 12.13
C HIS A 319 -5.50 7.39 11.62
N PHE A 320 -5.69 6.43 10.70
CA PHE A 320 -4.59 5.75 10.05
C PHE A 320 -3.89 6.70 9.08
N ARG A 321 -2.59 6.59 8.98
CA ARG A 321 -1.78 7.42 8.08
C ARG A 321 -1.32 6.61 6.88
N PHE A 322 -1.43 7.18 5.69
CA PHE A 322 -1.08 6.53 4.44
C PHE A 322 0.15 7.18 3.79
N ASN A 323 1.04 6.34 3.29
CA ASN A 323 1.88 6.73 2.17
C ASN A 323 1.17 6.25 0.90
N GLN A 324 0.62 7.18 0.15
CA GLN A 324 -0.14 6.92 -1.06
C GLN A 324 0.71 6.21 -2.14
N TYR A 325 2.01 6.45 -2.16
CA TYR A 325 3.01 5.83 -3.04
C TYR A 325 3.91 4.86 -2.24
N GLY A 326 3.33 4.13 -1.30
CA GLY A 326 4.06 3.34 -0.31
C GLY A 326 4.73 2.08 -0.85
N THR A 327 4.45 1.72 -2.11
CA THR A 327 5.10 0.63 -2.82
C THR A 327 5.45 1.04 -4.25
N GLU A 328 6.43 0.39 -4.84
CA GLU A 328 6.87 0.66 -6.22
C GLU A 328 5.80 0.30 -7.27
N THR A 329 4.80 -0.50 -6.90
CA THR A 329 3.64 -0.79 -7.76
C THR A 329 2.57 0.29 -7.71
N GLY A 330 2.73 1.32 -6.86
CA GLY A 330 1.75 2.37 -6.65
C GLY A 330 0.62 1.98 -5.68
N ARG A 331 0.67 0.80 -5.05
CA ARG A 331 -0.25 0.47 -3.95
C ARG A 331 0.09 1.32 -2.73
N PRO A 332 -0.91 1.84 -1.99
CA PRO A 332 -0.66 2.56 -0.75
C PRO A 332 -0.09 1.63 0.32
N ALA A 333 0.65 2.21 1.25
CA ALA A 333 1.05 1.56 2.49
C ALA A 333 0.64 2.43 3.69
N THR A 334 0.47 1.84 4.85
CA THR A 334 0.27 2.60 6.09
C THR A 334 1.60 2.94 6.73
N VAL A 335 1.65 4.08 7.40
CA VAL A 335 2.81 4.56 8.17
C VAL A 335 2.41 4.88 9.61
N GLY A 336 3.38 4.94 10.52
CA GLY A 336 3.11 5.33 11.92
C GLY A 336 2.66 4.19 12.84
N GLY A 337 2.90 2.92 12.49
CA GLY A 337 2.79 1.77 13.40
C GLY A 337 1.48 0.98 13.29
N LEU A 338 0.32 1.61 13.10
CA LEU A 338 -0.94 0.89 12.89
C LEU A 338 -1.19 0.63 11.41
N ASN A 339 -1.72 -0.55 11.10
CA ASN A 339 -1.92 -0.98 9.72
C ASN A 339 -3.36 -1.47 9.48
N CYS A 340 -4.20 -0.62 8.87
CA CYS A 340 -5.56 -0.98 8.50
C CYS A 340 -5.64 -1.87 7.25
N LEU A 341 -4.59 -1.91 6.42
CA LEU A 341 -4.56 -2.74 5.20
C LEU A 341 -4.44 -4.24 5.50
N ASN A 342 -3.90 -4.58 6.69
CA ASN A 342 -3.65 -5.95 7.11
C ASN A 342 -4.65 -6.46 8.16
N ILE A 343 -5.75 -5.74 8.42
CA ILE A 343 -6.82 -6.24 9.29
C ILE A 343 -7.34 -7.57 8.75
N PRO A 344 -7.34 -8.64 9.58
CA PRO A 344 -7.77 -9.95 9.12
C PRO A 344 -9.19 -9.93 8.55
N ARG A 345 -9.43 -10.74 7.50
CA ARG A 345 -10.76 -10.86 6.89
C ARG A 345 -11.79 -11.57 7.78
N GLU A 346 -11.35 -12.15 8.90
CA GLU A 346 -12.23 -12.77 9.89
C GLU A 346 -13.23 -11.72 10.44
N LYS A 347 -14.51 -12.07 10.44
CA LYS A 347 -15.60 -11.16 10.85
C LYS A 347 -15.37 -10.49 12.20
N ARG A 348 -14.81 -11.21 13.18
CA ARG A 348 -14.55 -10.68 14.52
C ARG A 348 -13.65 -9.44 14.53
N TYR A 349 -12.67 -9.34 13.60
CA TYR A 349 -11.81 -8.15 13.49
C TYR A 349 -12.50 -7.03 12.73
N ARG A 350 -13.04 -7.33 11.54
CA ARG A 350 -13.62 -6.31 10.67
C ARG A 350 -14.90 -5.73 11.23
N ASN A 351 -15.75 -6.55 11.85
CA ASN A 351 -17.01 -6.07 12.46
C ASN A 351 -16.81 -5.14 13.65
N ALA A 352 -15.61 -5.06 14.22
CA ALA A 352 -15.26 -4.06 15.22
C ALA A 352 -15.07 -2.65 14.62
N PHE A 353 -14.92 -2.53 13.32
CA PHE A 353 -14.90 -1.24 12.63
C PHE A 353 -16.31 -0.87 12.21
N ILE A 354 -16.85 0.17 12.84
CA ILE A 354 -18.25 0.60 12.75
C ILE A 354 -18.36 2.05 12.27
N THR A 355 -19.57 2.54 12.12
CA THR A 355 -19.88 3.95 11.88
C THR A 355 -20.86 4.48 12.91
N GLU A 356 -21.23 5.76 12.83
CA GLU A 356 -22.22 6.39 13.71
C GLU A 356 -23.63 5.92 13.41
N ASP A 357 -24.54 6.10 14.39
CA ASP A 357 -25.96 5.86 14.19
C ASP A 357 -26.51 6.73 13.05
N GLY A 358 -27.38 6.15 12.24
CA GLY A 358 -27.92 6.80 11.05
C GLY A 358 -26.99 6.77 9.83
N ARG A 359 -25.83 6.13 9.93
CA ARG A 359 -24.89 5.93 8.80
C ARG A 359 -24.66 4.44 8.53
N LEU A 360 -24.19 4.12 7.35
CA LEU A 360 -23.84 2.75 6.90
C LEU A 360 -22.49 2.73 6.22
N ILE A 361 -21.82 1.61 6.32
CA ILE A 361 -20.55 1.32 5.62
C ILE A 361 -20.87 0.57 4.32
N LEU A 362 -20.33 1.07 3.24
CA LEU A 362 -20.42 0.50 1.90
C LEU A 362 -19.06 -0.07 1.53
N THR A 363 -19.00 -1.36 1.29
CA THR A 363 -17.77 -2.05 0.88
C THR A 363 -17.94 -2.53 -0.56
N ALA A 364 -17.05 -2.13 -1.46
CA ALA A 364 -17.02 -2.61 -2.83
C ALA A 364 -15.60 -3.04 -3.22
N ASP A 365 -15.47 -4.16 -3.93
CA ASP A 365 -14.21 -4.83 -4.26
C ASP A 365 -14.23 -5.27 -5.74
N TYR A 366 -13.11 -5.16 -6.43
CA TYR A 366 -12.98 -5.67 -7.80
C TYR A 366 -12.92 -7.20 -7.79
N SER A 367 -13.84 -7.85 -8.47
CA SER A 367 -13.90 -9.31 -8.52
C SER A 367 -12.79 -9.89 -9.40
N GLY A 368 -11.81 -10.55 -8.75
CA GLY A 368 -10.69 -11.20 -9.44
C GLY A 368 -9.80 -10.25 -10.25
N ALA A 369 -9.62 -9.01 -9.77
CA ALA A 369 -8.92 -7.93 -10.46
C ALA A 369 -7.61 -8.35 -11.13
N GLU A 370 -6.69 -8.97 -10.39
CA GLU A 370 -5.34 -9.29 -10.89
C GLU A 370 -5.38 -10.28 -12.07
N LEU A 371 -6.26 -11.28 -12.01
CA LEU A 371 -6.39 -12.26 -13.09
C LEU A 371 -7.11 -11.68 -14.31
N ARG A 372 -8.09 -10.78 -14.13
CA ARG A 372 -8.74 -10.04 -15.23
C ARG A 372 -7.74 -9.11 -15.92
N ILE A 373 -6.92 -8.38 -15.14
CA ILE A 373 -5.85 -7.54 -15.69
C ILE A 373 -4.85 -8.39 -16.47
N MET A 374 -4.41 -9.51 -15.91
CA MET A 374 -3.47 -10.41 -16.57
C MET A 374 -4.04 -10.95 -17.90
N ALA A 375 -5.30 -11.35 -17.89
CA ALA A 375 -6.00 -11.85 -19.09
C ALA A 375 -6.15 -10.75 -20.15
N ASP A 376 -6.52 -9.54 -19.75
CA ASP A 376 -6.67 -8.40 -20.66
C ASP A 376 -5.32 -7.99 -21.30
N LEU A 377 -4.26 -7.85 -20.47
CA LEU A 377 -2.95 -7.42 -20.92
C LEU A 377 -2.22 -8.48 -21.77
N SER A 378 -2.42 -9.75 -21.46
CA SER A 378 -1.83 -10.85 -22.24
C SER A 378 -2.58 -11.12 -23.53
N MET A 379 -3.84 -10.71 -23.62
CA MET A 379 -4.76 -11.02 -24.73
C MET A 379 -4.91 -12.54 -24.99
N ASP A 380 -4.75 -13.37 -23.95
CA ASP A 380 -4.92 -14.82 -24.10
C ASP A 380 -6.37 -15.15 -24.43
N PRO A 381 -6.64 -15.78 -25.59
CA PRO A 381 -8.01 -15.97 -26.09
C PRO A 381 -8.85 -16.89 -25.19
N LEU A 382 -8.22 -17.88 -24.54
CA LEU A 382 -8.93 -18.79 -23.64
C LEU A 382 -9.25 -18.11 -22.30
N MET A 383 -8.37 -17.26 -21.79
CA MET A 383 -8.68 -16.46 -20.60
C MET A 383 -9.82 -15.47 -20.90
N ILE A 384 -9.77 -14.79 -22.05
CA ILE A 384 -10.85 -13.87 -22.49
C ILE A 384 -12.17 -14.62 -22.62
N GLN A 385 -12.16 -15.81 -23.24
CA GLN A 385 -13.34 -16.66 -23.36
C GLN A 385 -13.89 -17.04 -21.98
N GLY A 386 -13.02 -17.49 -21.06
CA GLY A 386 -13.43 -17.88 -19.72
C GLY A 386 -14.09 -16.76 -18.93
N TYR A 387 -13.60 -15.50 -19.06
CA TYR A 387 -14.24 -14.36 -18.40
C TYR A 387 -15.53 -13.91 -19.09
N ARG A 388 -15.63 -14.05 -20.41
CA ARG A 388 -16.86 -13.69 -21.16
C ARG A 388 -17.97 -14.73 -21.06
N SER A 389 -17.65 -15.97 -20.66
CA SER A 389 -18.66 -17.02 -20.46
C SER A 389 -19.62 -16.75 -19.29
N GLY A 390 -19.26 -15.84 -18.37
CA GLY A 390 -20.02 -15.57 -17.15
C GLY A 390 -19.86 -16.64 -16.07
N GLU A 391 -19.01 -17.66 -16.29
CA GLU A 391 -18.70 -18.69 -15.31
C GLU A 391 -17.63 -18.23 -14.31
N ASP A 392 -17.58 -18.91 -13.17
CA ASP A 392 -16.44 -18.72 -12.25
C ASP A 392 -15.13 -19.11 -12.94
N PHE A 393 -14.22 -18.17 -13.15
CA PHE A 393 -13.00 -18.40 -13.91
C PHE A 393 -12.15 -19.54 -13.34
N HIS A 394 -12.12 -19.74 -12.03
CA HIS A 394 -11.40 -20.85 -11.41
C HIS A 394 -12.06 -22.21 -11.72
N CYS A 395 -13.39 -22.24 -11.85
CA CYS A 395 -14.12 -23.43 -12.30
C CYS A 395 -13.87 -23.70 -13.77
N PHE A 396 -13.87 -22.66 -14.61
CA PHE A 396 -13.54 -22.77 -16.04
C PHE A 396 -12.15 -23.37 -16.24
N VAL A 397 -11.13 -22.82 -15.56
CA VAL A 397 -9.76 -23.35 -15.60
C VAL A 397 -9.69 -24.78 -15.09
N ALA A 398 -10.36 -25.09 -13.97
CA ALA A 398 -10.41 -26.43 -13.43
C ALA A 398 -11.02 -27.43 -14.43
N SER A 399 -12.11 -27.05 -15.12
CA SER A 399 -12.74 -27.91 -16.13
C SER A 399 -11.78 -28.25 -17.28
N MET A 400 -11.00 -27.27 -17.74
CA MET A 400 -9.98 -27.49 -18.77
C MET A 400 -8.82 -28.37 -18.31
N LEU A 401 -8.35 -28.14 -17.08
CA LEU A 401 -7.20 -28.90 -16.55
C LEU A 401 -7.53 -30.35 -16.24
N PHE A 402 -8.69 -30.59 -15.67
CA PHE A 402 -9.08 -31.94 -15.21
C PHE A 402 -9.95 -32.71 -16.21
N GLY A 403 -10.42 -32.04 -17.28
CA GLY A 403 -11.22 -32.67 -18.35
C GLY A 403 -12.62 -33.06 -17.91
N VAL A 404 -13.13 -32.48 -16.82
CA VAL A 404 -14.47 -32.75 -16.27
C VAL A 404 -15.17 -31.42 -15.97
N PRO A 405 -16.51 -31.32 -16.12
CA PRO A 405 -17.20 -30.10 -15.73
C PRO A 405 -17.04 -29.78 -14.24
N VAL A 406 -16.56 -28.59 -13.92
CA VAL A 406 -16.37 -28.10 -12.55
C VAL A 406 -17.22 -26.85 -12.33
N THR A 407 -18.04 -26.87 -11.28
CA THR A 407 -18.81 -25.71 -10.82
C THR A 407 -18.71 -25.57 -9.31
N LYS A 408 -19.14 -24.43 -8.77
CA LYS A 408 -19.16 -24.23 -7.30
C LYS A 408 -20.08 -25.21 -6.55
N LYS A 409 -20.98 -25.91 -7.25
CA LYS A 409 -22.08 -26.70 -6.65
C LYS A 409 -22.02 -28.19 -6.98
N ASN A 410 -21.29 -28.61 -8.04
CA ASN A 410 -21.26 -30.02 -8.44
C ASN A 410 -20.24 -30.83 -7.63
N GLU A 411 -20.22 -32.13 -7.84
CA GLU A 411 -19.31 -33.10 -7.21
C GLU A 411 -17.83 -32.80 -7.44
N ASN A 412 -17.50 -32.16 -8.56
CA ASN A 412 -16.14 -31.80 -8.97
C ASN A 412 -15.64 -30.47 -8.38
N LYS A 413 -16.42 -29.81 -7.50
CA LYS A 413 -16.07 -28.52 -6.88
C LYS A 413 -14.69 -28.53 -6.18
N HIS A 414 -14.21 -29.68 -5.74
CA HIS A 414 -12.92 -29.83 -5.08
C HIS A 414 -11.72 -29.53 -5.99
N PHE A 415 -11.87 -29.56 -7.30
CA PHE A 415 -10.84 -29.16 -8.28
C PHE A 415 -10.68 -27.64 -8.42
N ARG A 416 -11.65 -26.86 -7.94
CA ARG A 416 -11.62 -25.40 -8.04
C ARG A 416 -10.46 -24.76 -7.25
N ASP A 417 -10.19 -25.24 -6.05
CA ASP A 417 -9.15 -24.67 -5.18
C ASP A 417 -7.72 -24.95 -5.66
N PRO A 418 -7.38 -26.15 -6.17
CA PRO A 418 -6.15 -26.37 -6.91
C PRO A 418 -5.96 -25.43 -8.10
N ALA A 419 -7.01 -25.27 -8.94
CA ALA A 419 -6.96 -24.35 -10.07
C ALA A 419 -6.80 -22.89 -9.63
N LYS A 420 -7.47 -22.48 -8.55
CA LYS A 420 -7.29 -21.15 -7.95
C LYS A 420 -5.86 -20.92 -7.49
N SER A 421 -5.26 -21.88 -6.80
CA SER A 421 -3.87 -21.80 -6.34
C SER A 421 -2.89 -21.71 -7.51
N LEU A 422 -3.17 -22.42 -8.60
CA LEU A 422 -2.39 -22.40 -9.82
C LEU A 422 -2.49 -21.05 -10.56
N ASN A 423 -3.71 -20.52 -10.71
CA ASN A 423 -3.97 -19.23 -11.36
C ASN A 423 -3.16 -18.10 -10.69
N PHE A 424 -3.21 -18.01 -9.37
CA PHE A 424 -2.42 -17.00 -8.65
C PHE A 424 -0.94 -17.36 -8.60
N GLY A 425 -0.61 -18.63 -8.39
CA GLY A 425 0.79 -19.08 -8.29
C GLY A 425 1.60 -18.73 -9.53
N LEU A 426 1.05 -18.97 -10.71
CA LEU A 426 1.74 -18.66 -11.98
C LEU A 426 1.86 -17.16 -12.23
N ALA A 427 0.83 -16.37 -11.92
CA ALA A 427 0.90 -14.91 -11.99
C ALA A 427 2.07 -14.36 -11.16
N TYR A 428 2.39 -15.02 -10.03
CA TYR A 428 3.49 -14.64 -9.13
C TYR A 428 4.80 -15.40 -9.39
N GLY A 429 4.89 -16.14 -10.50
CA GLY A 429 6.11 -16.88 -10.86
C GLY A 429 6.42 -18.08 -9.97
N LEU A 430 5.39 -18.72 -9.40
CA LEU A 430 5.53 -19.91 -8.58
C LEU A 430 5.93 -21.10 -9.45
N GLY A 431 6.97 -21.82 -9.07
CA GLY A 431 7.37 -23.07 -9.73
C GLY A 431 6.58 -24.29 -9.21
N PRO A 432 6.64 -25.44 -9.92
CA PRO A 432 5.82 -26.61 -9.60
C PRO A 432 6.07 -27.20 -8.20
N LYS A 433 7.29 -27.12 -7.69
CA LYS A 433 7.61 -27.59 -6.33
C LYS A 433 6.96 -26.71 -5.25
N SER A 434 7.04 -25.38 -5.41
CA SER A 434 6.42 -24.45 -4.46
C SER A 434 4.89 -24.50 -4.53
N LEU A 435 4.33 -24.74 -5.73
CA LEU A 435 2.90 -24.99 -5.91
C LEU A 435 2.45 -26.26 -5.17
N TYR A 436 3.21 -27.35 -5.29
CA TYR A 436 2.96 -28.59 -4.55
C TYR A 436 2.94 -28.37 -3.04
N GLU A 437 3.99 -27.69 -2.52
CA GLU A 437 4.06 -27.34 -1.10
C GLU A 437 2.85 -26.52 -0.62
N GLN A 438 2.39 -25.58 -1.44
CA GLN A 438 1.22 -24.74 -1.14
C GLN A 438 -0.08 -25.57 -1.17
N LEU A 439 -0.28 -26.42 -2.16
CA LEU A 439 -1.48 -27.27 -2.27
C LEU A 439 -1.58 -28.24 -1.10
N VAL A 440 -0.49 -28.93 -0.76
CA VAL A 440 -0.45 -29.85 0.39
C VAL A 440 -0.66 -29.09 1.70
N GLY A 441 -0.06 -27.89 1.85
CA GLY A 441 -0.27 -27.03 3.01
C GLY A 441 -1.73 -26.57 3.17
N ASN A 442 -2.48 -26.47 2.07
CA ASN A 442 -3.91 -26.16 2.05
C ASN A 442 -4.80 -27.43 2.20
N GLY A 443 -4.20 -28.60 2.47
CA GLY A 443 -4.93 -29.85 2.69
C GLY A 443 -5.34 -30.59 1.40
N VAL A 444 -4.84 -30.18 0.24
CA VAL A 444 -5.10 -30.86 -1.03
C VAL A 444 -4.28 -32.16 -1.09
N LYS A 445 -4.94 -33.27 -1.32
CA LYS A 445 -4.28 -34.58 -1.50
C LYS A 445 -3.81 -34.69 -2.95
N ILE A 446 -2.55 -34.40 -3.21
CA ILE A 446 -1.92 -34.40 -4.53
C ILE A 446 -0.45 -34.78 -4.41
N THR A 447 0.12 -35.43 -5.38
CA THR A 447 1.55 -35.74 -5.48
C THR A 447 2.32 -34.63 -6.20
N LEU A 448 3.64 -34.60 -6.03
CA LEU A 448 4.50 -33.66 -6.77
C LEU A 448 4.42 -33.89 -8.29
N GLU A 449 4.29 -35.14 -8.72
CA GLU A 449 4.22 -35.46 -10.15
C GLU A 449 2.89 -35.01 -10.77
N GLU A 450 1.78 -35.25 -10.10
CA GLU A 450 0.46 -34.72 -10.53
C GLU A 450 0.48 -33.18 -10.55
N THR A 451 1.13 -32.55 -9.57
CA THR A 451 1.27 -31.09 -9.54
C THR A 451 2.09 -30.59 -10.73
N LYS A 452 3.17 -31.27 -11.10
CA LYS A 452 3.96 -30.92 -12.30
C LYS A 452 3.11 -31.08 -13.58
N GLN A 453 2.39 -32.19 -13.73
CA GLN A 453 1.52 -32.42 -14.87
C GLN A 453 0.47 -31.31 -15.00
N MET A 454 -0.20 -30.97 -13.91
CA MET A 454 -1.17 -29.86 -13.87
C MET A 454 -0.53 -28.51 -14.21
N TYR A 455 0.68 -28.24 -13.68
CA TYR A 455 1.43 -27.01 -13.94
C TYR A 455 1.80 -26.84 -15.41
N TYR A 456 2.35 -27.90 -16.05
CA TYR A 456 2.71 -27.83 -17.47
C TYR A 456 1.49 -27.81 -18.37
N LYS A 457 0.44 -28.54 -18.05
CA LYS A 457 -0.83 -28.49 -18.78
C LYS A 457 -1.44 -27.09 -18.76
N TYR A 458 -1.36 -26.38 -17.62
CA TYR A 458 -1.78 -24.98 -17.56
C TYR A 458 -0.94 -24.09 -18.50
N LYS A 459 0.39 -24.23 -18.48
CA LYS A 459 1.27 -23.46 -19.37
C LYS A 459 0.96 -23.69 -20.84
N ASP A 460 0.68 -24.91 -21.23
CA ASP A 460 0.30 -25.24 -22.60
C ASP A 460 -1.09 -24.71 -22.96
N THR A 461 -2.03 -24.76 -22.02
CA THR A 461 -3.40 -24.26 -22.21
C THR A 461 -3.42 -22.74 -22.40
N PHE A 462 -2.75 -22.00 -21.52
CA PHE A 462 -2.71 -20.53 -21.54
C PHE A 462 -1.37 -19.99 -22.06
N ARG A 463 -0.89 -20.58 -23.16
CA ARG A 463 0.44 -20.30 -23.72
C ARG A 463 0.68 -18.84 -24.07
N VAL A 464 -0.37 -18.10 -24.48
CA VAL A 464 -0.24 -16.67 -24.83
C VAL A 464 0.01 -15.84 -23.55
N CYS A 465 -0.74 -16.13 -22.50
CA CYS A 465 -0.53 -15.49 -21.19
C CYS A 465 0.84 -15.81 -20.62
N ILE A 466 1.28 -17.06 -20.71
CA ILE A 466 2.61 -17.46 -20.22
C ILE A 466 3.73 -16.78 -21.01
N ALA A 467 3.63 -16.72 -22.33
CA ALA A 467 4.61 -16.03 -23.17
C ALA A 467 4.66 -14.54 -22.84
N TRP A 468 3.52 -13.91 -22.56
CA TRP A 468 3.46 -12.51 -22.12
C TRP A 468 4.17 -12.33 -20.76
N LEU A 469 3.88 -13.18 -19.78
CA LEU A 469 4.55 -13.13 -18.47
C LEU A 469 6.07 -13.30 -18.58
N GLU A 470 6.52 -14.29 -19.37
CA GLU A 470 7.95 -14.55 -19.61
C GLU A 470 8.62 -13.36 -20.33
N SER A 471 7.92 -12.73 -21.28
CA SER A 471 8.38 -11.49 -21.93
C SER A 471 8.59 -10.36 -20.93
N LYS A 472 7.63 -10.14 -20.01
CA LYS A 472 7.72 -9.09 -18.98
C LYS A 472 8.78 -9.39 -17.93
N GLN A 473 8.99 -10.65 -17.60
CA GLN A 473 10.08 -11.11 -16.73
C GLN A 473 11.46 -10.81 -17.37
N ASN A 474 11.60 -11.14 -18.65
CA ASN A 474 12.83 -10.91 -19.40
C ASN A 474 13.11 -9.41 -19.59
N GLU A 475 12.09 -8.62 -19.97
CA GLU A 475 12.17 -7.17 -20.09
C GLU A 475 12.74 -6.55 -18.80
N ALA A 476 12.16 -6.84 -17.64
CA ALA A 476 12.58 -6.27 -16.37
C ALA A 476 14.03 -6.65 -15.98
N SER A 477 14.43 -7.91 -16.20
CA SER A 477 15.76 -8.37 -15.83
C SER A 477 16.87 -7.95 -16.80
N THR A 478 16.53 -7.50 -18.00
CA THR A 478 17.48 -7.02 -19.02
C THR A 478 17.58 -5.50 -19.05
N THR A 479 16.43 -4.80 -19.00
CA THR A 479 16.38 -3.33 -19.05
C THR A 479 16.51 -2.69 -17.67
N PHE A 480 16.18 -3.42 -16.60
CA PHE A 480 16.05 -2.90 -15.23
C PHE A 480 14.95 -1.84 -15.11
N GLU A 481 13.97 -1.88 -15.99
CA GLU A 481 12.79 -1.02 -15.98
C GLU A 481 11.55 -1.83 -16.38
N ALA A 482 10.40 -1.47 -15.80
CA ALA A 482 9.08 -1.90 -16.23
C ALA A 482 8.17 -0.68 -16.32
N VAL A 483 7.26 -0.68 -17.31
CA VAL A 483 6.33 0.42 -17.57
C VAL A 483 4.92 -0.12 -17.74
N ASN A 484 3.96 0.39 -16.94
CA ASN A 484 2.56 -0.02 -17.09
C ASN A 484 1.83 0.75 -18.22
N ILE A 485 0.57 0.41 -18.43
CA ILE A 485 -0.26 0.94 -19.55
C ILE A 485 -0.54 2.45 -19.50
N ILE A 486 -0.36 3.11 -18.35
CA ILE A 486 -0.50 4.57 -18.22
C ILE A 486 0.84 5.30 -18.07
N GLY A 487 1.95 4.56 -18.15
CA GLY A 487 3.29 5.13 -18.08
C GLY A 487 3.91 5.13 -16.68
N ARG A 488 3.26 4.53 -15.63
CA ARG A 488 3.95 4.32 -14.36
C ARG A 488 5.15 3.44 -14.58
N LYS A 489 6.28 3.85 -14.03
CA LYS A 489 7.53 3.11 -14.11
C LYS A 489 7.90 2.47 -12.79
N ARG A 490 8.64 1.38 -12.88
CA ARG A 490 9.47 0.83 -11.83
C ARG A 490 10.86 0.60 -12.38
N ARG A 491 11.87 0.98 -11.60
CA ARG A 491 13.28 0.77 -11.92
C ARG A 491 13.95 -0.05 -10.85
N TRP A 492 15.00 -0.78 -11.25
CA TRP A 492 15.85 -1.55 -10.34
C TRP A 492 17.28 -1.12 -10.52
N PHE A 493 18.03 -1.18 -9.42
CA PHE A 493 19.48 -1.04 -9.53
C PHE A 493 20.08 -2.28 -10.19
N ARG A 494 21.04 -2.07 -11.06
CA ARG A 494 21.82 -3.16 -11.61
C ARG A 494 22.64 -3.83 -10.51
N PRO A 495 22.88 -5.16 -10.57
CA PRO A 495 23.71 -5.85 -9.59
C PRO A 495 25.08 -5.18 -9.47
N ASP A 496 25.44 -4.73 -8.29
CA ASP A 496 26.77 -4.21 -7.98
C ASP A 496 27.69 -5.41 -7.70
N HIS A 497 28.48 -5.78 -8.69
CA HIS A 497 29.36 -6.95 -8.63
C HIS A 497 30.38 -6.85 -7.51
N ALA A 498 30.93 -5.66 -7.20
CA ALA A 498 31.91 -5.47 -6.14
C ALA A 498 31.24 -5.72 -4.77
N LYS A 499 30.13 -5.07 -4.49
CA LYS A 499 29.38 -5.29 -3.23
C LYS A 499 28.91 -6.73 -3.06
N ILE A 500 28.45 -7.37 -4.15
CA ILE A 500 28.03 -8.77 -4.10
C ILE A 500 29.23 -9.68 -3.81
N ARG A 501 30.40 -9.41 -4.37
CA ARG A 501 31.63 -10.16 -4.12
C ARG A 501 32.06 -10.01 -2.65
N ASP A 502 32.11 -8.80 -2.13
CA ASP A 502 32.48 -8.54 -0.74
C ASP A 502 31.53 -9.25 0.24
N ALA A 503 30.23 -9.17 -0.01
CA ALA A 503 29.22 -9.88 0.79
C ALA A 503 29.35 -11.42 0.67
N ALA A 504 29.68 -11.94 -0.52
CA ALA A 504 29.91 -13.37 -0.72
C ALA A 504 31.12 -13.87 0.07
N ILE A 505 32.23 -13.12 0.04
CA ILE A 505 33.44 -13.42 0.81
C ILE A 505 33.13 -13.43 2.31
N ALA A 506 32.47 -12.38 2.82
CA ALA A 506 32.12 -12.27 4.23
C ALA A 506 31.26 -13.45 4.73
N ASP A 507 30.26 -13.83 3.96
CA ASP A 507 29.37 -14.94 4.33
C ASP A 507 30.07 -16.30 4.23
N LEU A 508 30.89 -16.55 3.19
CA LEU A 508 31.69 -17.77 3.07
C LEU A 508 32.72 -17.92 4.22
N CYS A 509 33.37 -16.82 4.60
CA CYS A 509 34.29 -16.80 5.74
C CYS A 509 33.55 -17.18 7.04
N LYS A 510 32.36 -16.63 7.27
CA LYS A 510 31.53 -16.91 8.43
C LYS A 510 31.04 -18.36 8.44
N GLU A 511 30.59 -18.86 7.30
CA GLU A 511 30.06 -20.23 7.16
C GLU A 511 31.15 -21.29 7.37
N ARG A 512 32.33 -21.07 6.80
CA ARG A 512 33.46 -22.01 6.85
C ARG A 512 34.42 -21.77 8.00
N HIS A 513 34.23 -20.69 8.79
CA HIS A 513 35.14 -20.28 9.88
C HIS A 513 36.58 -20.06 9.42
N VAL A 514 36.77 -19.45 8.26
CA VAL A 514 38.10 -19.20 7.64
C VAL A 514 38.31 -17.69 7.38
N ARG A 515 39.57 -17.31 7.13
CA ARG A 515 39.92 -15.95 6.70
C ARG A 515 39.68 -15.78 5.18
N PRO A 516 39.49 -14.55 4.67
CA PRO A 516 39.29 -14.27 3.26
C PRO A 516 40.36 -14.88 2.35
N GLU A 517 41.63 -14.83 2.76
CA GLU A 517 42.78 -15.31 2.00
C GLU A 517 42.79 -16.84 1.80
N SER A 518 42.01 -17.56 2.60
CA SER A 518 41.85 -19.03 2.53
C SER A 518 40.76 -19.48 1.57
N LEU A 519 39.98 -18.57 1.01
CA LEU A 519 38.92 -18.89 0.06
C LEU A 519 39.50 -19.03 -1.36
N SER A 520 39.03 -20.05 -2.08
CA SER A 520 39.38 -20.17 -3.50
C SER A 520 38.60 -19.16 -4.36
N GLU A 521 39.25 -18.58 -5.36
CA GLU A 521 38.57 -17.69 -6.32
C GLU A 521 37.40 -18.38 -7.03
N MET A 522 37.48 -19.70 -7.22
CA MET A 522 36.43 -20.50 -7.82
C MET A 522 35.17 -20.56 -6.92
N ASP A 523 35.33 -20.71 -5.60
CA ASP A 523 34.20 -20.71 -4.65
C ASP A 523 33.57 -19.34 -4.60
N ILE A 524 34.38 -18.28 -4.54
CA ILE A 524 33.92 -16.90 -4.57
C ILE A 524 33.13 -16.63 -5.85
N ALA A 525 33.68 -16.97 -7.03
CA ALA A 525 33.02 -16.77 -8.30
C ALA A 525 31.69 -17.53 -8.42
N LYS A 526 31.65 -18.76 -7.92
CA LYS A 526 30.42 -19.57 -7.88
C LYS A 526 29.35 -18.91 -7.02
N GLU A 527 29.70 -18.47 -5.82
CA GLU A 527 28.76 -17.80 -4.91
C GLU A 527 28.27 -16.47 -5.49
N VAL A 528 29.16 -15.65 -6.04
CA VAL A 528 28.82 -14.39 -6.74
C VAL A 528 27.86 -14.65 -7.89
N SER A 529 28.14 -15.62 -8.75
CA SER A 529 27.26 -16.00 -9.87
C SER A 529 25.88 -16.43 -9.39
N GLN A 530 25.80 -17.19 -8.30
CA GLN A 530 24.52 -17.63 -7.72
C GLN A 530 23.72 -16.46 -7.15
N ARG A 531 24.36 -15.51 -6.47
CA ARG A 531 23.73 -14.30 -5.95
C ARG A 531 23.20 -13.39 -7.06
N ILE A 532 23.99 -13.16 -8.10
CA ILE A 532 23.55 -12.39 -9.27
C ILE A 532 22.35 -13.06 -9.94
N LYS A 533 22.39 -14.37 -10.18
CA LYS A 533 21.23 -15.12 -10.71
C LYS A 533 20.00 -14.98 -9.82
N GLY A 534 20.18 -15.07 -8.50
CA GLY A 534 19.10 -14.87 -7.52
C GLY A 534 18.51 -13.46 -7.59
N HIS A 535 19.35 -12.43 -7.71
CA HIS A 535 18.93 -11.03 -7.83
C HIS A 535 18.14 -10.79 -9.14
N LEU A 536 18.65 -11.25 -10.27
CA LEU A 536 17.97 -11.15 -11.56
C LEU A 536 16.64 -11.91 -11.58
N ALA A 537 16.58 -13.09 -10.96
CA ALA A 537 15.34 -13.85 -10.83
C ALA A 537 14.30 -13.14 -9.93
N ALA A 538 14.73 -12.37 -8.92
CA ALA A 538 13.83 -11.53 -8.13
C ALA A 538 13.27 -10.39 -8.99
N ILE A 539 14.12 -9.66 -9.72
CA ILE A 539 13.71 -8.59 -10.64
C ILE A 539 12.72 -9.12 -11.68
N SER A 540 12.99 -10.28 -12.30
CA SER A 540 12.09 -10.93 -13.25
C SER A 540 10.67 -11.11 -12.67
N ARG A 541 10.56 -11.72 -11.50
CA ARG A 541 9.26 -11.94 -10.84
C ARG A 541 8.55 -10.64 -10.49
N GLU A 542 9.29 -9.67 -9.95
CA GLU A 542 8.77 -8.36 -9.59
C GLU A 542 8.30 -7.57 -10.81
N GLY A 543 9.02 -7.68 -11.94
CA GLY A 543 8.68 -7.04 -13.19
C GLY A 543 7.35 -7.54 -13.78
N ALA A 544 7.13 -8.84 -13.81
CA ALA A 544 5.84 -9.39 -14.26
C ALA A 544 4.68 -8.95 -13.35
N ASN A 545 4.89 -9.03 -12.02
CA ASN A 545 3.90 -8.61 -11.04
C ASN A 545 3.58 -7.11 -11.10
N PHE A 546 4.59 -6.29 -11.40
CA PHE A 546 4.43 -4.85 -11.51
C PHE A 546 3.33 -4.47 -12.51
N HIS A 547 3.31 -5.08 -13.70
CA HIS A 547 2.30 -4.78 -14.71
C HIS A 547 0.87 -5.03 -14.23
N ILE A 548 0.66 -6.07 -13.43
CA ILE A 548 -0.66 -6.45 -12.92
C ILE A 548 -1.04 -5.55 -11.73
N GLN A 549 -0.17 -5.48 -10.72
CA GLN A 549 -0.47 -4.78 -9.47
C GLN A 549 -0.57 -3.26 -9.65
N SER A 550 0.26 -2.70 -10.55
CA SER A 550 0.22 -1.25 -10.78
C SER A 550 -1.06 -0.83 -11.50
N VAL A 551 -1.52 -1.61 -12.49
CA VAL A 551 -2.80 -1.31 -13.17
C VAL A 551 -3.97 -1.39 -12.19
N ASN A 552 -3.95 -2.36 -11.27
CA ASN A 552 -4.94 -2.45 -10.20
C ASN A 552 -4.93 -1.20 -9.30
N ALA A 553 -3.74 -0.73 -8.90
CA ALA A 553 -3.61 0.50 -8.10
C ALA A 553 -4.11 1.75 -8.85
N GLU A 554 -3.85 1.83 -10.17
CA GLU A 554 -4.33 2.93 -11.01
C GLU A 554 -5.86 2.99 -11.09
N MET A 555 -6.50 1.83 -11.33
CA MET A 555 -7.96 1.72 -11.37
C MET A 555 -8.59 2.19 -10.06
N THR A 556 -8.05 1.68 -8.94
CA THR A 556 -8.57 1.99 -7.61
C THR A 556 -8.45 3.48 -7.29
N LYS A 557 -7.29 4.10 -7.56
CA LYS A 557 -7.07 5.53 -7.32
C LYS A 557 -7.96 6.41 -8.18
N ALA A 558 -8.10 6.08 -9.46
CA ALA A 558 -9.02 6.78 -10.35
C ALA A 558 -10.47 6.68 -9.86
N ALA A 559 -10.89 5.48 -9.42
CA ALA A 559 -12.21 5.27 -8.87
C ALA A 559 -12.44 6.09 -7.58
N MET A 560 -11.48 6.10 -6.64
CA MET A 560 -11.56 6.90 -5.41
C MET A 560 -11.78 8.38 -5.70
N TYR A 561 -11.01 8.95 -6.63
CA TYR A 561 -11.17 10.34 -7.05
C TYR A 561 -12.58 10.62 -7.61
N HIS A 562 -13.04 9.80 -8.55
CA HIS A 562 -14.33 10.02 -9.20
C HIS A 562 -15.52 9.75 -8.27
N ILE A 563 -15.43 8.76 -7.37
CA ILE A 563 -16.46 8.51 -6.34
C ILE A 563 -16.61 9.76 -5.46
N ARG A 564 -15.49 10.28 -4.91
CA ARG A 564 -15.52 11.48 -4.09
C ARG A 564 -16.15 12.66 -4.83
N LYS A 565 -15.73 12.88 -6.06
CA LYS A 565 -16.20 13.98 -6.91
C LYS A 565 -17.69 13.89 -7.22
N GLU A 566 -18.16 12.72 -7.65
CA GLU A 566 -19.56 12.53 -8.02
C GLU A 566 -20.47 12.52 -6.78
N CYS A 567 -20.03 11.96 -5.64
CA CYS A 567 -20.78 12.08 -4.38
C CYS A 567 -20.96 13.56 -3.99
N LYS A 568 -19.89 14.36 -4.06
CA LYS A 568 -19.95 15.81 -3.77
C LYS A 568 -20.91 16.53 -4.75
N ALA A 569 -20.85 16.22 -6.03
CA ALA A 569 -21.70 16.83 -7.05
C ALA A 569 -23.20 16.51 -6.88
N HIS A 570 -23.54 15.34 -6.35
CA HIS A 570 -24.91 14.94 -6.02
C HIS A 570 -25.36 15.36 -4.61
N GLY A 571 -24.48 16.00 -3.83
CA GLY A 571 -24.78 16.45 -2.46
C GLY A 571 -24.86 15.31 -1.44
N TYR A 572 -24.32 14.13 -1.73
CA TYR A 572 -24.26 13.01 -0.80
C TYR A 572 -23.20 13.26 0.29
N ASP A 573 -23.56 13.06 1.55
CA ASP A 573 -22.61 13.02 2.66
C ASP A 573 -21.95 11.64 2.72
N ALA A 574 -21.08 11.36 1.74
CA ALA A 574 -20.30 10.16 1.64
C ALA A 574 -18.82 10.47 1.95
N ARG A 575 -18.23 9.68 2.86
CA ARG A 575 -16.86 9.85 3.33
C ARG A 575 -16.02 8.65 2.90
N MET A 576 -14.80 8.89 2.43
CA MET A 576 -13.83 7.81 2.26
C MET A 576 -13.50 7.24 3.64
N TYR A 577 -13.79 5.95 3.86
CA TYR A 577 -13.58 5.27 5.13
C TYR A 577 -12.29 4.46 5.14
N ASN A 578 -12.03 3.71 4.06
CA ASN A 578 -10.80 2.95 3.89
C ASN A 578 -10.56 2.61 2.40
N SER A 579 -9.32 2.23 2.08
CA SER A 579 -8.96 1.61 0.80
C SER A 579 -7.98 0.47 1.07
N VAL A 580 -8.38 -0.77 0.76
CA VAL A 580 -7.57 -1.96 1.00
C VAL A 580 -7.29 -2.66 -0.33
N TYR A 581 -6.21 -2.25 -0.99
CA TYR A 581 -5.78 -2.71 -2.30
C TYR A 581 -6.81 -2.42 -3.40
N ASP A 582 -7.70 -3.35 -3.70
CA ASP A 582 -8.79 -3.30 -4.68
C ASP A 582 -10.18 -3.08 -4.05
N GLU A 583 -10.24 -3.00 -2.72
CA GLU A 583 -11.45 -2.74 -1.93
C GLU A 583 -11.54 -1.25 -1.58
N ILE A 584 -12.63 -0.58 -1.92
CA ILE A 584 -12.96 0.79 -1.52
C ILE A 584 -14.09 0.74 -0.51
N VAL A 585 -13.90 1.39 0.62
CA VAL A 585 -14.90 1.44 1.70
C VAL A 585 -15.34 2.89 1.93
N LEU A 586 -16.64 3.10 1.90
CA LEU A 586 -17.27 4.39 2.18
C LEU A 586 -18.11 4.32 3.46
N ASP A 587 -18.35 5.49 4.03
CA ASP A 587 -19.27 5.73 5.14
C ASP A 587 -20.26 6.82 4.69
N THR A 588 -21.57 6.55 4.68
CA THR A 588 -22.59 7.48 4.22
C THR A 588 -23.85 7.43 5.07
N LYS A 589 -24.71 8.46 4.96
CA LYS A 589 -26.03 8.46 5.59
C LYS A 589 -26.85 7.27 5.10
N ALA A 590 -27.61 6.64 6.02
CA ALA A 590 -28.40 5.45 5.71
C ALA A 590 -29.41 5.69 4.57
N ASN A 591 -29.98 6.89 4.48
CA ASN A 591 -30.96 7.24 3.44
C ASN A 591 -30.34 7.32 2.05
N ASP A 592 -29.04 7.58 1.93
CA ASP A 592 -28.33 7.72 0.66
C ASP A 592 -27.57 6.43 0.30
N ALA A 593 -27.53 5.44 1.18
CA ALA A 593 -26.63 4.29 1.09
C ALA A 593 -26.79 3.49 -0.20
N GLU A 594 -28.00 3.17 -0.63
CA GLU A 594 -28.25 2.44 -1.88
C GLU A 594 -27.75 3.24 -3.10
N ALA A 595 -28.13 4.52 -3.20
CA ALA A 595 -27.74 5.38 -4.31
C ALA A 595 -26.23 5.58 -4.39
N VAL A 596 -25.56 5.78 -3.24
CA VAL A 596 -24.11 5.93 -3.15
C VAL A 596 -23.41 4.61 -3.49
N PHE A 597 -23.96 3.47 -3.08
CA PHE A 597 -23.40 2.16 -3.40
C PHE A 597 -23.48 1.83 -4.90
N GLU A 598 -24.62 2.11 -5.52
CA GLU A 598 -24.75 1.97 -6.97
C GLU A 598 -23.79 2.88 -7.73
N LEU A 599 -23.66 4.13 -7.27
CA LEU A 599 -22.69 5.10 -7.81
C LEU A 599 -21.26 4.58 -7.67
N GLN A 600 -20.88 4.08 -6.50
CA GLN A 600 -19.57 3.50 -6.22
C GLN A 600 -19.25 2.35 -7.17
N CYS A 601 -20.13 1.37 -7.27
CA CYS A 601 -19.94 0.19 -8.13
C CYS A 601 -19.83 0.60 -9.62
N ARG A 602 -20.70 1.52 -10.07
CA ARG A 602 -20.69 2.03 -11.45
C ARG A 602 -19.36 2.75 -11.77
N ILE A 603 -18.87 3.59 -10.87
CA ILE A 603 -17.62 4.31 -11.07
C ILE A 603 -16.44 3.35 -11.06
N MET A 604 -16.35 2.44 -10.10
CA MET A 604 -15.29 1.43 -10.05
C MET A 604 -15.22 0.66 -11.36
N LYS A 605 -16.35 0.18 -11.85
CA LYS A 605 -16.42 -0.51 -13.13
C LYS A 605 -15.97 0.38 -14.29
N ARG A 606 -16.48 1.62 -14.39
CA ARG A 606 -16.12 2.58 -15.44
C ARG A 606 -14.62 2.84 -15.51
N GLU A 607 -13.98 3.10 -14.37
CA GLU A 607 -12.55 3.40 -14.34
C GLU A 607 -11.68 2.18 -14.68
N ALA A 608 -12.12 0.98 -14.32
CA ALA A 608 -11.46 -0.25 -14.74
C ALA A 608 -11.62 -0.49 -16.26
N ASP A 609 -12.84 -0.38 -16.80
CA ASP A 609 -13.15 -0.57 -18.23
C ASP A 609 -12.49 0.52 -19.11
N ALA A 610 -12.14 1.70 -18.53
CA ALA A 610 -11.35 2.71 -19.23
C ALA A 610 -9.92 2.24 -19.52
N LEU A 611 -9.34 1.40 -18.66
CA LEU A 611 -7.99 0.87 -18.81
C LEU A 611 -7.99 -0.51 -19.50
N LEU A 612 -8.91 -1.39 -19.13
CA LEU A 612 -9.05 -2.74 -19.69
C LEU A 612 -9.98 -2.71 -20.91
N LYS A 613 -9.57 -3.36 -22.01
CA LYS A 613 -10.28 -3.26 -23.31
C LYS A 613 -10.98 -4.53 -23.74
N HIS A 614 -10.56 -5.68 -23.22
CA HIS A 614 -10.97 -6.98 -23.70
C HIS A 614 -11.86 -7.73 -22.72
N ILE A 615 -11.74 -7.42 -21.42
CA ILE A 615 -12.44 -8.10 -20.33
C ILE A 615 -13.20 -7.08 -19.49
N PRO A 616 -14.53 -7.21 -19.34
CA PRO A 616 -15.28 -6.34 -18.45
C PRO A 616 -14.87 -6.59 -17.00
N MET A 617 -14.70 -5.51 -16.23
CA MET A 617 -14.49 -5.62 -14.80
C MET A 617 -15.82 -5.84 -14.08
N GLU A 618 -15.82 -6.66 -13.05
CA GLU A 618 -16.96 -6.85 -12.15
C GLU A 618 -16.61 -6.29 -10.77
N VAL A 619 -17.60 -5.74 -10.12
CA VAL A 619 -17.50 -5.18 -8.77
C VAL A 619 -18.54 -5.89 -7.90
N GLU A 620 -18.08 -6.42 -6.78
CA GLU A 620 -18.91 -7.04 -5.77
C GLU A 620 -18.84 -6.23 -4.49
N GLY A 621 -19.94 -6.21 -3.70
CA GLY A 621 -19.92 -5.51 -2.44
C GLY A 621 -21.24 -5.58 -1.69
N HIS A 622 -21.35 -4.84 -0.61
CA HIS A 622 -22.54 -4.83 0.25
C HIS A 622 -22.56 -3.60 1.15
N ILE A 623 -23.73 -3.36 1.72
CA ILE A 623 -24.02 -2.31 2.66
C ILE A 623 -24.24 -2.93 4.05
N ALA A 624 -23.58 -2.40 5.09
CA ALA A 624 -23.68 -2.93 6.45
C ALA A 624 -23.48 -1.83 7.51
N LYS A 625 -23.73 -2.14 8.78
CA LYS A 625 -23.43 -1.24 9.92
C LYS A 625 -21.95 -1.26 10.32
N CYS A 626 -21.19 -2.24 9.84
CA CYS A 626 -19.78 -2.41 10.15
C CYS A 626 -19.02 -2.81 8.89
N TRP A 627 -17.68 -2.66 8.92
CA TRP A 627 -16.84 -3.14 7.85
C TRP A 627 -16.86 -4.67 7.81
N THR A 628 -17.41 -5.22 6.77
CA THR A 628 -17.53 -6.68 6.58
C THR A 628 -17.20 -7.05 5.14
N LYS A 629 -17.01 -8.35 4.87
CA LYS A 629 -16.78 -8.88 3.53
C LYS A 629 -17.51 -10.20 3.38
#